data_a781281df88d8241e6ccf9551b166a54
#
_entry.id   a781281df88d8241e6ccf9551b166a54
#
_cell.length_a   1.000
_cell.length_b   1.000
_cell.length_c   1.000
_cell.angle_alpha   90.00
_cell.angle_beta   90.00
_cell.angle_gamma   90.00
#
_symmetry.space_group_name_H-M   'P 1'
#
loop_
_entity.id
_entity.type
_entity.pdbx_description
1 polymer ?
#
loop_
_entity_poly.entity_id
_entity_poly.type
_entity_poly.pdbx_seq_one_letter_code
_entity_poly.pdbx_strand_id
1 'polypeptide(L)'
;MCIRDRHPGIDRGALITEASDTDGYLRYKDTESGISPRALSGLEGYVHLVATDEHDEDSTLISDEFTNPHKRRQMVEKRARKFDNILGDIQGPVLEGSSDADVTLIGWGSTKGIIDEAAGSLNASGVSTSCLHIKWMVPFHGDEIMTILSKAKRTIIVENNFSGQFARYLRSETGFAADGHIRKYDGEPFMPHHIVDGVNAQIAGNTAKYVPYQEITV
;
A
#
# COMPACT_ATOMS: atom_id res chain seq x y z
N MET A 1 -2.85 -19.26 8.26
CA MET A 1 -4.13 -18.52 8.16
C MET A 1 -4.33 -17.82 9.50
N CYS A 2 -4.08 -16.52 9.53
CA CYS A 2 -4.30 -15.75 10.76
C CYS A 2 -5.79 -15.46 10.88
N ILE A 3 -6.45 -16.18 11.72
CA ILE A 3 -7.81 -15.90 12.12
C ILE A 3 -7.75 -14.83 13.21
N ARG A 4 -7.53 -13.62 12.77
CA ARG A 4 -7.79 -12.45 13.60
C ARG A 4 -9.19 -11.95 13.29
N ASP A 5 -10.10 -12.62 13.71
CA ASP A 5 -11.03 -12.78 14.21
C ASP A 5 -11.97 -11.76 14.26
N ARG A 6 -12.70 -11.48 14.22
CA ARG A 6 -14.04 -10.91 14.49
C ARG A 6 -13.89 -9.60 15.21
N HIS A 7 -13.61 -8.60 14.44
CA HIS A 7 -13.84 -7.25 14.91
C HIS A 7 -15.35 -7.06 15.04
N PRO A 8 -15.89 -6.85 16.25
CA PRO A 8 -17.34 -6.72 16.47
C PRO A 8 -17.96 -5.45 15.89
N GLY A 9 -17.26 -4.72 15.07
CA GLY A 9 -17.72 -3.48 14.44
C GLY A 9 -17.29 -3.31 13.00
N ILE A 10 -17.21 -4.42 12.21
CA ILE A 10 -16.89 -4.30 10.79
C ILE A 10 -18.01 -3.54 10.08
N ASP A 11 -17.70 -2.35 9.59
CA ASP A 11 -18.54 -1.65 8.62
C ASP A 11 -18.51 -2.43 7.30
N ARG A 12 -19.67 -2.79 6.82
CA ARG A 12 -19.83 -3.53 5.56
C ARG A 12 -20.23 -2.63 4.39
N GLY A 13 -20.17 -1.32 4.60
CA GLY A 13 -20.52 -0.31 3.63
C GLY A 13 -22.02 -0.23 3.35
N ALA A 14 -22.38 0.26 2.17
CA ALA A 14 -23.76 0.42 1.73
C ALA A 14 -24.43 -0.94 1.50
N LEU A 15 -24.95 -1.56 2.57
CA LEU A 15 -25.56 -2.88 2.55
C LEU A 15 -27.09 -2.75 2.60
N ILE A 16 -27.79 -3.35 1.62
CA ILE A 16 -29.25 -3.47 1.60
C ILE A 16 -29.62 -4.78 2.30
N THR A 17 -30.27 -4.69 3.44
CA THR A 17 -30.65 -5.83 4.28
C THR A 17 -32.13 -6.16 4.22
N GLU A 18 -32.97 -5.24 3.74
CA GLU A 18 -34.41 -5.37 3.64
C GLU A 18 -34.89 -4.98 2.25
N ALA A 19 -35.89 -5.68 1.76
CA ALA A 19 -36.53 -5.35 0.50
C ALA A 19 -37.43 -4.12 0.69
N SER A 20 -37.07 -2.99 0.10
CA SER A 20 -37.87 -1.76 0.19
C SER A 20 -38.37 -1.30 -1.17
N ASP A 21 -37.50 -1.26 -2.15
CA ASP A 21 -37.79 -0.84 -3.52
C ASP A 21 -36.89 -1.64 -4.45
N THR A 22 -37.49 -2.49 -5.27
CA THR A 22 -36.79 -3.39 -6.18
C THR A 22 -36.73 -2.85 -7.60
N ASP A 23 -37.50 -1.80 -7.91
CA ASP A 23 -37.50 -1.24 -9.24
C ASP A 23 -36.15 -0.59 -9.57
N GLY A 24 -35.44 -1.25 -10.47
CA GLY A 24 -34.19 -0.73 -11.00
C GLY A 24 -32.97 -0.94 -10.11
N TYR A 25 -32.93 -2.01 -9.27
CA TYR A 25 -31.70 -2.33 -8.57
C TYR A 25 -30.56 -2.62 -9.55
N LEU A 26 -29.54 -1.77 -9.47
CA LEU A 26 -28.31 -1.88 -10.26
C LEU A 26 -27.17 -2.27 -9.34
N ARG A 27 -26.59 -3.48 -9.57
CA ARG A 27 -25.48 -3.99 -8.73
C ARG A 27 -24.29 -3.05 -8.74
N TYR A 28 -24.06 -2.38 -9.85
CA TYR A 28 -22.93 -1.48 -10.06
C TYR A 28 -23.35 -0.03 -10.26
N LYS A 29 -24.49 0.36 -9.67
CA LYS A 29 -25.04 1.70 -9.75
C LYS A 29 -23.94 2.77 -9.60
N ASP A 30 -23.92 3.72 -10.50
CA ASP A 30 -23.09 4.92 -10.37
C ASP A 30 -23.63 5.82 -9.27
N THR A 31 -22.78 6.17 -8.34
CA THR A 31 -23.12 6.99 -7.17
C THR A 31 -22.09 8.08 -7.01
N GLU A 32 -22.42 9.11 -6.26
CA GLU A 32 -21.52 10.21 -5.94
C GLU A 32 -20.21 9.72 -5.31
N SER A 33 -20.29 8.78 -4.37
CA SER A 33 -19.11 8.17 -3.72
C SER A 33 -18.40 7.14 -4.59
N GLY A 34 -19.00 6.69 -5.70
CA GLY A 34 -18.53 5.55 -6.48
C GLY A 34 -18.80 4.17 -5.85
N ILE A 35 -19.35 4.12 -4.63
CA ILE A 35 -19.66 2.88 -3.91
C ILE A 35 -21.11 2.49 -4.17
N SER A 36 -21.32 1.38 -4.88
CA SER A 36 -22.67 0.89 -5.19
C SER A 36 -23.26 0.13 -4.00
N PRO A 37 -24.53 0.36 -3.64
CA PRO A 37 -25.22 -0.43 -2.64
C PRO A 37 -25.22 -1.92 -3.01
N ARG A 38 -24.99 -2.79 -2.03
CA ARG A 38 -24.95 -4.24 -2.22
C ARG A 38 -26.09 -4.90 -1.47
N ALA A 39 -26.98 -5.60 -2.20
CA ALA A 39 -28.02 -6.38 -1.58
C ALA A 39 -27.49 -7.72 -1.02
N LEU A 40 -28.06 -8.16 0.10
CA LEU A 40 -27.80 -9.50 0.63
C LEU A 40 -28.34 -10.56 -0.31
N SER A 41 -27.61 -11.66 -0.43
CA SER A 41 -28.07 -12.80 -1.20
C SER A 41 -29.35 -13.40 -0.61
N GLY A 42 -30.32 -13.69 -1.47
CA GLY A 42 -31.62 -14.24 -1.08
C GLY A 42 -32.69 -13.17 -0.78
N LEU A 43 -32.36 -11.89 -0.91
CA LEU A 43 -33.34 -10.81 -0.77
C LEU A 43 -34.29 -10.82 -1.97
N GLU A 44 -35.59 -10.89 -1.72
CA GLU A 44 -36.62 -10.94 -2.78
C GLU A 44 -36.60 -9.68 -3.64
N GLY A 45 -36.66 -9.85 -4.97
CA GLY A 45 -36.62 -8.76 -5.94
C GLY A 45 -35.23 -8.20 -6.27
N TYR A 46 -34.17 -8.67 -5.61
CA TYR A 46 -32.79 -8.19 -5.82
C TYR A 46 -31.92 -9.16 -6.63
N VAL A 47 -32.53 -10.02 -7.44
CA VAL A 47 -31.78 -10.89 -8.35
C VAL A 47 -31.06 -10.02 -9.39
N HIS A 48 -29.75 -10.28 -9.54
CA HIS A 48 -28.92 -9.52 -10.45
C HIS A 48 -27.79 -10.38 -11.02
N LEU A 49 -27.25 -9.94 -12.13
CA LEU A 49 -26.04 -10.52 -12.71
C LEU A 49 -24.79 -9.86 -12.11
N VAL A 50 -23.70 -10.62 -12.12
CA VAL A 50 -22.37 -10.13 -11.74
C VAL A 50 -21.42 -10.45 -12.89
N ALA A 51 -20.87 -9.42 -13.51
CA ALA A 51 -19.90 -9.54 -14.58
C ALA A 51 -18.47 -9.46 -14.05
N THR A 52 -17.56 -10.16 -14.71
CA THR A 52 -16.12 -10.18 -14.40
C THR A 52 -15.33 -9.22 -15.28
N ASP A 53 -15.82 -8.95 -16.49
CA ASP A 53 -15.19 -8.06 -17.46
C ASP A 53 -15.66 -6.61 -17.28
N GLU A 54 -15.25 -5.71 -18.17
CA GLU A 54 -15.73 -4.34 -18.17
C GLU A 54 -17.24 -4.32 -18.45
N HIS A 55 -17.99 -3.71 -17.56
CA HIS A 55 -19.45 -3.78 -17.54
C HIS A 55 -20.11 -2.44 -17.18
N ASP A 56 -21.36 -2.31 -17.53
CA ASP A 56 -22.23 -1.21 -17.13
C ASP A 56 -22.83 -1.44 -15.72
N GLU A 57 -23.69 -0.55 -15.29
CA GLU A 57 -24.36 -0.54 -13.99
C GLU A 57 -25.23 -1.79 -13.75
N ASP A 58 -25.80 -2.35 -14.80
CA ASP A 58 -26.66 -3.55 -14.79
C ASP A 58 -25.91 -4.86 -15.07
N SER A 59 -24.57 -4.82 -15.17
CA SER A 59 -23.70 -5.93 -15.55
C SER A 59 -23.65 -6.27 -17.04
N THR A 60 -24.27 -5.46 -17.91
CA THR A 60 -24.10 -5.61 -19.36
C THR A 60 -22.63 -5.36 -19.72
N LEU A 61 -22.03 -6.28 -20.47
CA LEU A 61 -20.65 -6.16 -20.93
C LEU A 61 -20.51 -5.00 -21.91
N ILE A 62 -19.49 -4.19 -21.71
CA ILE A 62 -19.14 -3.02 -22.54
C ILE A 62 -17.70 -3.06 -23.03
N SER A 63 -17.13 -4.26 -23.07
CA SER A 63 -15.79 -4.55 -23.60
C SER A 63 -15.88 -5.25 -24.97
N ASP A 64 -14.74 -5.34 -25.61
CA ASP A 64 -14.52 -6.04 -26.87
C ASP A 64 -15.43 -5.56 -28.02
N GLU A 65 -16.19 -6.44 -28.63
CA GLU A 65 -17.06 -6.15 -29.78
C GLU A 65 -18.19 -5.16 -29.46
N PHE A 66 -18.58 -5.08 -28.22
CA PHE A 66 -19.68 -4.25 -27.74
C PHE A 66 -19.19 -3.03 -26.98
N THR A 67 -18.03 -2.51 -27.28
CA THR A 67 -17.46 -1.35 -26.60
C THR A 67 -18.39 -0.13 -26.71
N ASN A 68 -18.83 0.34 -25.57
CA ASN A 68 -19.51 1.63 -25.44
C ASN A 68 -18.57 2.62 -24.73
N PRO A 69 -17.91 3.51 -25.46
CA PRO A 69 -16.90 4.40 -24.87
C PRO A 69 -17.45 5.30 -23.78
N HIS A 70 -18.70 5.75 -23.92
CA HIS A 70 -19.35 6.63 -22.96
C HIS A 70 -19.56 5.90 -21.62
N LYS A 71 -20.17 4.72 -21.67
CA LYS A 71 -20.41 3.90 -20.49
C LYS A 71 -19.12 3.42 -19.84
N ARG A 72 -18.16 3.01 -20.64
CA ARG A 72 -16.82 2.62 -20.16
C ARG A 72 -16.15 3.75 -19.38
N ARG A 73 -16.17 4.95 -19.93
CA ARG A 73 -15.65 6.13 -19.26
C ARG A 73 -16.36 6.39 -17.92
N GLN A 74 -17.68 6.36 -17.91
CA GLN A 74 -18.50 6.52 -16.70
C GLN A 74 -18.09 5.52 -15.62
N MET A 75 -17.94 4.23 -15.98
CA MET A 75 -17.57 3.18 -15.02
C MET A 75 -16.14 3.29 -14.52
N VAL A 76 -15.20 3.74 -15.35
CA VAL A 76 -13.83 4.05 -14.94
C VAL A 76 -13.81 5.20 -13.95
N GLU A 77 -14.48 6.30 -14.25
CA GLU A 77 -14.58 7.48 -13.38
C GLU A 77 -15.25 7.14 -12.04
N LYS A 78 -16.29 6.30 -12.07
CA LYS A 78 -16.93 5.77 -10.85
C LYS A 78 -15.94 5.01 -9.98
N ARG A 79 -15.12 4.13 -10.57
CA ARG A 79 -14.11 3.37 -9.82
C ARG A 79 -13.00 4.27 -9.28
N ALA A 80 -12.60 5.29 -10.02
CA ALA A 80 -11.60 6.27 -9.58
C ALA A 80 -12.08 7.03 -8.33
N ARG A 81 -13.32 7.51 -8.32
CA ARG A 81 -13.88 8.22 -7.15
C ARG A 81 -13.84 7.44 -5.84
N LYS A 82 -13.84 6.10 -5.90
CA LYS A 82 -13.67 5.27 -4.69
C LYS A 82 -12.32 5.48 -4.02
N PHE A 83 -11.26 5.66 -4.80
CA PHE A 83 -9.92 5.83 -4.25
C PHE A 83 -9.79 7.12 -3.47
N ASP A 84 -10.43 8.20 -3.94
CA ASP A 84 -10.44 9.48 -3.24
C ASP A 84 -11.08 9.34 -1.85
N ASN A 85 -12.19 8.62 -1.77
CA ASN A 85 -12.88 8.36 -0.50
C ASN A 85 -12.10 7.39 0.41
N ILE A 86 -11.52 6.32 -0.16
CA ILE A 86 -10.74 5.33 0.60
C ILE A 86 -9.51 5.97 1.25
N LEU A 87 -8.89 6.95 0.61
CA LEU A 87 -7.72 7.63 1.17
C LEU A 87 -8.00 8.26 2.54
N GLY A 88 -9.21 8.79 2.72
CA GLY A 88 -9.65 9.34 4.01
C GLY A 88 -9.94 8.30 5.09
N ASP A 89 -10.25 7.07 4.70
CA ASP A 89 -10.62 5.97 5.60
C ASP A 89 -9.41 5.13 6.05
N ILE A 90 -8.32 5.15 5.31
CA ILE A 90 -7.12 4.38 5.64
C ILE A 90 -6.13 5.20 6.45
N GLN A 91 -5.47 4.53 7.39
CA GLN A 91 -4.47 5.17 8.22
C GLN A 91 -3.27 5.63 7.39
N GLY A 92 -2.94 6.90 7.47
CA GLY A 92 -1.74 7.47 6.90
C GLY A 92 -0.43 6.89 7.48
N PRO A 93 0.71 7.22 6.89
CA PRO A 93 2.01 6.75 7.36
C PRO A 93 2.33 7.32 8.74
N VAL A 94 2.91 6.48 9.59
CA VAL A 94 3.37 6.88 10.93
C VAL A 94 4.86 6.70 11.03
N LEU A 95 5.57 7.77 11.41
CA LEU A 95 6.99 7.69 11.74
C LEU A 95 7.14 7.08 13.14
N GLU A 96 7.80 5.95 13.23
CA GLU A 96 8.15 5.29 14.49
C GLU A 96 9.57 5.73 14.91
N GLY A 97 9.71 6.33 16.09
CA GLY A 97 10.98 6.88 16.58
C GLY A 97 11.05 8.41 16.51
N SER A 98 12.25 8.95 16.63
CA SER A 98 12.47 10.41 16.63
C SER A 98 12.37 11.01 15.23
N SER A 99 11.69 12.14 15.10
CA SER A 99 11.68 12.92 13.85
C SER A 99 13.04 13.59 13.55
N ASP A 100 13.94 13.64 14.53
CA ASP A 100 15.30 14.19 14.40
C ASP A 100 16.36 13.06 14.36
N ALA A 101 15.96 11.84 14.05
CA ALA A 101 16.88 10.71 13.95
C ALA A 101 17.96 10.95 12.87
N ASP A 102 19.13 10.34 13.08
CA ASP A 102 20.23 10.44 12.12
C ASP A 102 19.95 9.66 10.83
N VAL A 103 19.15 8.59 10.95
CA VAL A 103 18.72 7.75 9.84
C VAL A 103 17.23 7.44 9.95
N THR A 104 16.50 7.58 8.85
CA THR A 104 15.14 7.09 8.69
C THR A 104 15.13 5.90 7.74
N LEU A 105 14.81 4.72 8.27
CA LEU A 105 14.63 3.50 7.47
C LEU A 105 13.23 3.48 6.88
N ILE A 106 13.14 3.30 5.56
CA ILE A 106 11.88 3.23 4.84
C ILE A 106 11.66 1.80 4.37
N GLY A 107 10.52 1.23 4.72
CA GLY A 107 10.15 -0.11 4.32
C GLY A 107 8.69 -0.27 3.93
N TRP A 108 8.37 -1.41 3.36
CA TRP A 108 7.02 -1.77 2.95
C TRP A 108 6.82 -3.28 2.98
N GLY A 109 5.56 -3.73 3.01
CA GLY A 109 5.22 -5.15 2.96
C GLY A 109 5.83 -5.94 4.11
N SER A 110 6.51 -7.05 3.80
CA SER A 110 7.06 -7.99 4.79
C SER A 110 8.32 -7.52 5.51
N THR A 111 8.88 -6.36 5.15
CA THR A 111 10.14 -5.87 5.74
C THR A 111 9.97 -5.19 7.11
N LYS A 112 8.73 -4.96 7.58
CA LYS A 112 8.49 -4.21 8.83
C LYS A 112 9.25 -4.79 10.02
N GLY A 113 8.99 -6.04 10.38
CA GLY A 113 9.56 -6.63 11.60
C GLY A 113 11.08 -6.62 11.63
N ILE A 114 11.70 -6.89 10.48
CA ILE A 114 13.16 -6.92 10.36
C ILE A 114 13.77 -5.52 10.45
N ILE A 115 13.09 -4.51 9.92
CA ILE A 115 13.51 -3.10 10.02
C ILE A 115 13.39 -2.63 11.47
N ASP A 116 12.31 -2.97 12.16
CA ASP A 116 12.09 -2.60 13.57
C ASP A 116 13.20 -3.19 14.47
N GLU A 117 13.57 -4.45 14.26
CA GLU A 117 14.64 -5.11 15.02
C GLU A 117 16.03 -4.49 14.71
N ALA A 118 16.30 -4.20 13.44
CA ALA A 118 17.53 -3.54 13.04
C ALA A 118 17.63 -2.12 13.60
N ALA A 119 16.54 -1.36 13.59
CA ALA A 119 16.49 -0.03 14.19
C ALA A 119 16.71 -0.07 15.71
N GLY A 120 16.16 -1.06 16.40
CA GLY A 120 16.45 -1.31 17.81
C GLY A 120 17.95 -1.52 18.08
N SER A 121 18.60 -2.34 17.26
CA SER A 121 20.05 -2.61 17.35
C SER A 121 20.90 -1.38 17.05
N LEU A 122 20.54 -0.60 16.04
CA LEU A 122 21.20 0.66 15.67
C LEU A 122 21.10 1.68 16.81
N ASN A 123 19.90 1.88 17.35
CA ASN A 123 19.67 2.78 18.49
C ASN A 123 20.47 2.35 19.72
N ALA A 124 20.57 1.05 19.99
CA ALA A 124 21.38 0.52 21.11
C ALA A 124 22.88 0.75 20.89
N SER A 125 23.34 0.82 19.64
CA SER A 125 24.74 1.11 19.29
C SER A 125 25.05 2.60 19.13
N GLY A 126 24.08 3.49 19.36
CA GLY A 126 24.25 4.94 19.33
C GLY A 126 23.94 5.61 17.98
N VAL A 127 23.41 4.88 17.02
CA VAL A 127 22.92 5.44 15.74
C VAL A 127 21.43 5.72 15.87
N SER A 128 21.05 6.97 16.08
CA SER A 128 19.64 7.35 16.21
C SER A 128 18.87 7.01 14.93
N THR A 129 17.92 6.08 15.04
CA THR A 129 17.23 5.51 13.89
C THR A 129 15.72 5.55 14.09
N SER A 130 14.99 6.05 13.10
CA SER A 130 13.54 6.01 13.00
C SER A 130 13.10 5.12 11.82
N CYS A 131 11.83 4.69 11.84
CA CYS A 131 11.26 3.82 10.84
C CYS A 131 9.99 4.42 10.24
N LEU A 132 9.88 4.37 8.92
CA LEU A 132 8.68 4.73 8.18
C LEU A 132 8.22 3.52 7.36
N HIS A 133 7.19 2.84 7.82
CA HIS A 133 6.64 1.69 7.14
C HIS A 133 5.40 2.06 6.32
N ILE A 134 5.47 1.86 5.00
CA ILE A 134 4.37 2.16 4.09
C ILE A 134 3.48 0.92 3.94
N LYS A 135 2.23 1.05 4.38
CA LYS A 135 1.25 -0.04 4.35
C LYS A 135 0.40 -0.03 3.08
N TRP A 136 0.06 1.15 2.59
CA TRP A 136 -0.86 1.34 1.49
C TRP A 136 -0.15 1.92 0.28
N MET A 137 -0.19 1.16 -0.82
CA MET A 137 0.43 1.56 -2.07
C MET A 137 -0.55 2.27 -2.98
N VAL A 138 -1.81 1.84 -2.97
CA VAL A 138 -2.88 2.42 -3.79
C VAL A 138 -4.18 2.36 -2.98
N PRO A 139 -4.79 3.51 -2.69
CA PRO A 139 -4.29 4.87 -2.92
C PRO A 139 -3.07 5.21 -2.05
N PHE A 140 -2.31 6.24 -2.45
CA PHE A 140 -1.01 6.55 -1.86
C PHE A 140 -1.03 7.88 -1.09
N HIS A 141 -0.58 7.86 0.16
CA HIS A 141 -0.49 9.06 1.02
C HIS A 141 0.76 9.90 0.72
N GLY A 142 0.92 10.34 -0.52
CA GLY A 142 2.13 11.02 -0.99
C GLY A 142 2.49 12.26 -0.19
N ASP A 143 1.53 13.14 0.07
CA ASP A 143 1.75 14.41 0.78
C ASP A 143 2.16 14.20 2.24
N GLU A 144 1.53 13.24 2.93
CA GLU A 144 1.86 12.90 4.31
C GLU A 144 3.25 12.27 4.41
N ILE A 145 3.57 11.37 3.49
CA ILE A 145 4.91 10.77 3.37
C ILE A 145 5.96 11.86 3.15
N MET A 146 5.71 12.80 2.25
CA MET A 146 6.61 13.91 1.98
C MET A 146 6.78 14.86 3.18
N THR A 147 5.72 15.06 3.97
CA THR A 147 5.78 15.84 5.21
C THR A 147 6.75 15.22 6.22
N ILE A 148 6.84 13.89 6.25
CA ILE A 148 7.78 13.16 7.10
C ILE A 148 9.19 13.19 6.50
N LEU A 149 9.33 12.79 5.24
CA LEU A 149 10.63 12.58 4.60
C LEU A 149 11.40 13.88 4.34
N SER A 150 10.71 15.01 4.15
CA SER A 150 11.36 16.31 3.98
C SER A 150 12.12 16.80 5.22
N LYS A 151 11.83 16.21 6.39
CA LYS A 151 12.49 16.54 7.67
C LYS A 151 13.61 15.55 8.02
N ALA A 152 13.67 14.40 7.34
CA ALA A 152 14.65 13.36 7.63
C ALA A 152 16.07 13.81 7.23
N LYS A 153 17.06 13.56 8.10
CA LYS A 153 18.46 13.90 7.84
C LYS A 153 19.09 12.98 6.79
N ARG A 154 18.80 11.71 6.88
CA ARG A 154 19.23 10.68 5.93
C ARG A 154 18.15 9.62 5.80
N THR A 155 17.85 9.22 4.59
CA THR A 155 16.82 8.24 4.28
C THR A 155 17.40 7.03 3.58
N ILE A 156 17.06 5.83 4.06
CA ILE A 156 17.51 4.57 3.46
C ILE A 156 16.32 3.65 3.23
N ILE A 157 16.09 3.25 1.98
CA ILE A 157 15.02 2.32 1.61
C ILE A 157 15.54 0.88 1.67
N VAL A 158 14.79 0.03 2.37
CA VAL A 158 15.10 -1.40 2.51
C VAL A 158 14.09 -2.21 1.68
N GLU A 159 14.59 -2.95 0.68
CA GLU A 159 13.73 -3.69 -0.25
C GLU A 159 14.26 -5.08 -0.58
N ASN A 160 13.36 -6.06 -0.53
CA ASN A 160 13.67 -7.43 -0.94
C ASN A 160 13.41 -7.64 -2.44
N ASN A 161 14.07 -6.83 -3.28
CA ASN A 161 14.04 -6.95 -4.73
C ASN A 161 15.26 -6.29 -5.39
N PHE A 162 15.56 -6.71 -6.61
CA PHE A 162 16.72 -6.24 -7.37
C PHE A 162 16.62 -4.78 -7.81
N SER A 163 15.45 -4.38 -8.31
CA SER A 163 15.30 -3.10 -9.03
C SER A 163 15.00 -1.91 -8.14
N GLY A 164 14.65 -2.10 -6.84
CA GLY A 164 14.15 -1.03 -5.97
C GLY A 164 12.78 -0.56 -6.44
N GLN A 165 11.83 -1.48 -6.51
CA GLN A 165 10.50 -1.21 -7.05
C GLN A 165 9.79 -0.11 -6.28
N PHE A 166 9.82 -0.16 -4.95
CA PHE A 166 9.19 0.84 -4.13
C PHE A 166 9.91 2.19 -4.20
N ALA A 167 11.23 2.20 -4.22
CA ALA A 167 11.97 3.44 -4.41
C ALA A 167 11.61 4.17 -5.70
N ARG A 168 11.39 3.40 -6.78
CA ARG A 168 10.93 3.95 -8.07
C ARG A 168 9.49 4.43 -7.99
N TYR A 169 8.62 3.66 -7.35
CA TYR A 169 7.23 4.04 -7.15
C TYR A 169 7.12 5.31 -6.31
N LEU A 170 7.78 5.37 -5.15
CA LEU A 170 7.83 6.56 -4.31
C LEU A 170 8.29 7.79 -5.09
N ARG A 171 9.32 7.62 -5.92
CA ARG A 171 9.81 8.71 -6.77
C ARG A 171 8.81 9.13 -7.85
N SER A 172 8.08 8.20 -8.43
CA SER A 172 7.06 8.53 -9.45
C SER A 172 5.89 9.29 -8.85
N GLU A 173 5.47 8.93 -7.63
CA GLU A 173 4.33 9.55 -6.95
C GLU A 173 4.66 10.91 -6.30
N THR A 174 5.92 11.10 -5.87
CA THR A 174 6.28 12.25 -5.02
C THR A 174 7.47 13.07 -5.52
N GLY A 175 8.23 12.57 -6.47
CA GLY A 175 9.52 13.13 -6.86
C GLY A 175 10.66 12.85 -5.87
N PHE A 176 10.40 12.20 -4.72
CA PHE A 176 11.39 11.96 -3.69
C PHE A 176 12.40 10.89 -4.09
N ALA A 177 13.66 11.14 -3.81
CA ALA A 177 14.74 10.18 -3.95
C ALA A 177 15.44 9.97 -2.61
N ALA A 178 15.48 8.73 -2.13
CA ALA A 178 16.19 8.40 -0.90
C ALA A 178 17.70 8.52 -1.08
N ASP A 179 18.39 8.84 0.01
CA ASP A 179 19.86 8.97 0.04
C ASP A 179 20.56 7.61 -0.14
N GLY A 180 19.92 6.54 0.33
CA GLY A 180 20.49 5.22 0.28
C GLY A 180 19.51 4.08 0.08
N HIS A 181 20.07 2.92 -0.28
CA HIS A 181 19.30 1.70 -0.53
C HIS A 181 20.00 0.49 0.09
N ILE A 182 19.23 -0.39 0.72
CA ILE A 182 19.64 -1.73 1.11
C ILE A 182 18.75 -2.72 0.38
N ARG A 183 19.31 -3.55 -0.49
CA ARG A 183 18.56 -4.47 -1.36
C ARG A 183 19.07 -5.88 -1.24
N LYS A 184 18.15 -6.84 -1.06
CA LYS A 184 18.47 -8.28 -1.03
C LYS A 184 17.55 -9.00 -2.04
N TYR A 185 18.11 -9.89 -2.85
CA TYR A 185 17.38 -10.55 -3.93
C TYR A 185 17.98 -11.93 -4.29
N ASP A 186 18.46 -12.63 -3.28
CA ASP A 186 19.11 -13.95 -3.38
C ASP A 186 18.19 -15.12 -3.03
N GLY A 187 16.89 -14.83 -2.81
CA GLY A 187 15.88 -15.82 -2.44
C GLY A 187 15.74 -16.03 -0.92
N GLU A 188 16.68 -15.52 -0.13
CA GLU A 188 16.64 -15.61 1.32
C GLU A 188 16.03 -14.33 1.94
N PRO A 189 15.38 -14.41 3.11
CA PRO A 189 14.88 -13.24 3.81
C PRO A 189 16.01 -12.34 4.33
N PHE A 190 15.67 -11.09 4.61
CA PHE A 190 16.56 -10.23 5.38
C PHE A 190 16.75 -10.75 6.80
N MET A 191 17.97 -10.58 7.31
CA MET A 191 18.29 -10.68 8.73
C MET A 191 18.61 -9.27 9.28
N PRO A 192 18.40 -8.99 10.58
CA PRO A 192 18.64 -7.66 11.14
C PRO A 192 20.03 -7.10 10.85
N HIS A 193 21.06 -7.93 10.97
CA HIS A 193 22.45 -7.53 10.73
C HIS A 193 22.68 -7.04 9.29
N HIS A 194 21.98 -7.59 8.28
CA HIS A 194 22.08 -7.10 6.90
C HIS A 194 21.73 -5.63 6.78
N ILE A 195 20.73 -5.19 7.56
CA ILE A 195 20.29 -3.79 7.57
C ILE A 195 21.26 -2.94 8.38
N VAL A 196 21.67 -3.42 9.56
CA VAL A 196 22.65 -2.73 10.43
C VAL A 196 23.97 -2.50 9.67
N ASP A 197 24.51 -3.52 9.02
CA ASP A 197 25.76 -3.43 8.25
C ASP A 197 25.60 -2.46 7.07
N GLY A 198 24.45 -2.53 6.38
CA GLY A 198 24.14 -1.64 5.28
C GLY A 198 24.03 -0.17 5.69
N VAL A 199 23.42 0.12 6.85
CA VAL A 199 23.34 1.47 7.42
C VAL A 199 24.74 1.96 7.78
N ASN A 200 25.53 1.16 8.51
CA ASN A 200 26.88 1.51 8.92
C ASN A 200 27.80 1.79 7.72
N ALA A 201 27.72 0.95 6.69
CA ALA A 201 28.48 1.15 5.45
C ALA A 201 28.12 2.47 4.75
N GLN A 202 26.84 2.82 4.74
CA GLN A 202 26.38 4.06 4.12
C GLN A 202 26.71 5.32 4.95
N ILE A 203 26.67 5.20 6.27
CA ILE A 203 27.13 6.29 7.16
C ILE A 203 28.62 6.53 6.98
N ALA A 204 29.41 5.47 6.86
CA ALA A 204 30.85 5.55 6.60
C ALA A 204 31.19 6.09 5.19
N GLY A 205 30.20 6.33 4.34
CA GLY A 205 30.39 6.88 3.00
C GLY A 205 30.86 5.88 1.94
N ASN A 206 30.82 4.56 2.26
CA ASN A 206 31.36 3.53 1.37
C ASN A 206 30.50 3.28 0.14
N THR A 207 29.17 3.42 0.25
CA THR A 207 28.23 3.18 -0.84
C THR A 207 26.85 3.77 -0.54
N ALA A 208 26.15 4.25 -1.56
CA ALA A 208 24.72 4.62 -1.47
C ALA A 208 23.80 3.41 -1.72
N LYS A 209 24.33 2.31 -2.24
CA LYS A 209 23.60 1.06 -2.43
C LYS A 209 24.37 -0.08 -1.78
N TYR A 210 23.76 -0.72 -0.80
CA TYR A 210 24.29 -1.88 -0.13
C TYR A 210 23.49 -3.14 -0.50
N VAL A 211 24.18 -4.20 -0.87
CA VAL A 211 23.61 -5.52 -1.16
C VAL A 211 24.30 -6.52 -0.25
N PRO A 212 23.62 -7.01 0.81
CA PRO A 212 24.21 -8.03 1.66
C PRO A 212 24.40 -9.32 0.86
N TYR A 213 25.51 -9.94 1.07
CA TYR A 213 25.84 -11.23 0.48
C TYR A 213 26.20 -12.21 1.59
N GLN A 214 25.60 -13.38 1.57
CA GLN A 214 25.98 -14.47 2.46
C GLN A 214 26.57 -15.60 1.61
N GLU A 215 27.83 -15.88 1.82
CA GLU A 215 28.43 -17.04 1.20
C GLU A 215 27.92 -18.30 1.93
N ILE A 216 27.16 -19.13 1.22
CA ILE A 216 26.79 -20.45 1.73
C ILE A 216 27.98 -21.36 1.48
N THR A 217 28.72 -21.63 2.52
CA THR A 217 29.70 -22.73 2.50
C THR A 217 28.93 -24.05 2.59
N VAL A 218 28.81 -24.76 1.48
CA VAL A 218 28.22 -26.10 1.40
C VAL A 218 29.27 -27.11 1.84
#